data_1e3b09221035564a6e60da31c7e87017
#
_entry.id   1e3b09221035564a6e60da31c7e87017
#
_cell.length_a   1.000
_cell.length_b   1.000
_cell.length_c   1.000
_cell.angle_alpha   90.00
_cell.angle_beta   90.00
_cell.angle_gamma   90.00
#
_symmetry.space_group_name_H-M   'P 1'
#
loop_
_entity.id
_entity.type
_entity.pdbx_description
1 polymer ?
#
loop_
_entity_poly.entity_id
_entity_poly.type
_entity_poly.pdbx_seq_one_letter_code
_entity_poly.pdbx_strand_id
1 'polypeptide(L)'
;MLIEKSIAPPLSTLRPTKPTSSATFPVYHDLEASLAEEAQQPDQQPPATVAHTLAVAAGYAYSDANTVSMMLARMGLQDNHCLQVDMSVDAMFIRSTAHLIQSSDGSVVILAYRGTEPTNVVNWLTDADVHPDKIAFSFPRDTKAADPAKSSLPPDAEAAPAKSYAIHAGFYRNVRATRFAVIAALERALDRRSVLDDDPESPMPPMEKPMTTLYLTGHSLGGAMAALMAVMLSVEPDYIERFARMFKGASTFGAPMVGSPEFANACAANTFLHRNVVRYVYRKDLVPHLPPSDSDAFQHFGREYRYDRAWKDTSNKPIEQMGDLVGLIEAPLGFVASKFRLLRGIPFRFSLNDHGPQHYISAITPDKVPNEFGDAYLIPAR
;
A
#
# COMPACT_ATOMS: atom_id res chain seq x y z
N MET A 1 -4.69 -20.17 -9.00
CA MET A 1 -4.13 -19.39 -7.90
C MET A 1 -2.83 -20.05 -7.48
N LEU A 2 -1.76 -19.31 -7.39
CA LEU A 2 -0.47 -19.78 -6.87
C LEU A 2 -0.31 -19.23 -5.45
N ILE A 3 0.20 -20.05 -4.54
CA ILE A 3 0.50 -19.66 -3.16
C ILE A 3 1.94 -20.00 -2.87
N GLU A 4 2.73 -19.02 -2.51
CA GLU A 4 4.10 -19.21 -2.05
C GLU A 4 4.19 -18.85 -0.57
N LYS A 5 5.01 -19.60 0.16
CA LYS A 5 5.19 -19.47 1.61
C LYS A 5 6.67 -19.35 1.93
N SER A 6 6.99 -18.45 2.84
CA SER A 6 8.35 -18.27 3.32
C SER A 6 8.36 -17.93 4.80
N ILE A 7 9.31 -18.50 5.52
CA ILE A 7 9.70 -18.03 6.86
C ILE A 7 11.07 -17.39 6.68
N ALA A 8 11.26 -16.20 7.23
CA ALA A 8 12.52 -15.48 7.11
C ALA A 8 13.67 -16.33 7.67
N PRO A 9 14.82 -16.40 7.00
CA PRO A 9 15.99 -17.05 7.56
C PRO A 9 16.48 -16.25 8.78
N PRO A 10 17.25 -16.91 9.70
CA PRO A 10 17.85 -16.21 10.83
C PRO A 10 18.68 -15.01 10.38
N LEU A 11 18.61 -13.90 11.11
CA LEU A 11 19.30 -12.65 10.77
C LEU A 11 20.80 -12.84 10.57
N SER A 12 21.42 -13.77 11.30
CA SER A 12 22.85 -14.11 11.18
C SER A 12 23.26 -14.66 9.80
N THR A 13 22.30 -15.17 9.02
CA THR A 13 22.55 -15.69 7.66
C THR A 13 22.25 -14.68 6.56
N LEU A 14 21.58 -13.57 6.90
CA LEU A 14 21.29 -12.52 5.92
C LEU A 14 22.56 -11.74 5.57
N ARG A 15 22.69 -11.41 4.30
CA ARG A 15 23.81 -10.61 3.79
C ARG A 15 23.28 -9.46 2.96
N PRO A 16 23.94 -8.29 2.98
CA PRO A 16 23.65 -7.21 2.07
C PRO A 16 23.76 -7.68 0.61
N THR A 17 22.91 -7.18 -0.27
CA THR A 17 23.05 -7.41 -1.72
C THR A 17 24.30 -6.70 -2.28
N LYS A 18 24.71 -5.61 -1.63
CA LYS A 18 25.98 -4.92 -1.85
C LYS A 18 26.74 -4.86 -0.52
N PRO A 19 27.58 -5.87 -0.23
CA PRO A 19 28.30 -5.90 1.04
C PRO A 19 29.21 -4.68 1.17
N THR A 20 29.03 -3.93 2.26
CA THR A 20 29.88 -2.81 2.66
C THR A 20 30.34 -3.01 4.10
N SER A 21 31.39 -2.30 4.51
CA SER A 21 31.85 -2.33 5.90
C SER A 21 30.84 -1.67 6.88
N SER A 22 29.90 -0.90 6.35
CA SER A 22 28.86 -0.20 7.12
C SER A 22 27.50 -0.91 7.11
N ALA A 23 27.39 -2.06 6.46
CA ALA A 23 26.15 -2.85 6.43
C ALA A 23 25.72 -3.22 7.84
N THR A 24 24.49 -2.86 8.20
CA THR A 24 23.91 -3.12 9.53
C THR A 24 22.50 -3.70 9.43
N PHE A 25 22.27 -4.78 10.18
CA PHE A 25 20.95 -5.39 10.37
C PHE A 25 20.71 -5.74 11.84
N PRO A 26 19.47 -5.64 12.34
CA PRO A 26 18.32 -5.04 11.67
C PRO A 26 18.46 -3.52 11.53
N VAL A 27 17.74 -2.95 10.54
CA VAL A 27 17.64 -1.48 10.38
C VAL A 27 16.98 -0.85 11.62
N TYR A 28 15.91 -1.48 12.11
CA TYR A 28 15.20 -1.09 13.33
C TYR A 28 15.22 -2.25 14.34
N HIS A 29 15.75 -2.01 15.55
CA HIS A 29 15.85 -3.06 16.57
C HIS A 29 14.49 -3.43 17.18
N ASP A 30 13.60 -2.45 17.35
CA ASP A 30 12.28 -2.61 18.01
C ASP A 30 11.14 -2.41 17.01
N LEU A 31 11.27 -2.97 15.79
CA LEU A 31 10.30 -2.72 14.72
C LEU A 31 8.90 -3.23 15.06
N GLU A 32 8.77 -4.42 15.62
CA GLU A 32 7.47 -4.99 16.02
C GLU A 32 6.76 -4.07 17.02
N ALA A 33 7.47 -3.61 18.05
CA ALA A 33 6.93 -2.66 19.02
C ALA A 33 6.54 -1.33 18.36
N SER A 34 7.39 -0.79 17.49
CA SER A 34 7.10 0.47 16.76
C SER A 34 5.89 0.36 15.85
N LEU A 35 5.65 -0.81 15.25
CA LEU A 35 4.46 -1.06 14.42
C LEU A 35 3.21 -1.29 15.28
N ALA A 36 3.36 -1.92 16.45
CA ALA A 36 2.26 -2.23 17.37
C ALA A 36 1.80 -1.01 18.18
N GLU A 37 2.67 -0.01 18.38
CA GLU A 37 2.31 1.20 19.13
C GLU A 37 1.06 1.86 18.55
N GLU A 38 0.18 2.30 19.46
CA GLU A 38 -1.07 2.93 19.04
C GLU A 38 -0.81 4.16 18.18
N ALA A 39 -1.53 4.15 17.08
CA ALA A 39 -1.41 5.11 16.02
C ALA A 39 -1.39 6.54 16.52
N GLN A 40 -0.49 7.26 15.94
CA GLN A 40 -0.69 8.57 15.34
C GLN A 40 -1.67 9.45 16.10
N GLN A 41 -1.12 10.47 16.69
CA GLN A 41 -1.95 11.61 17.06
C GLN A 41 -2.75 12.06 15.82
N PRO A 42 -4.02 12.42 15.98
CA PRO A 42 -4.83 12.90 14.88
C PRO A 42 -4.06 13.96 14.09
N ASP A 43 -4.08 13.86 12.77
CA ASP A 43 -3.48 14.81 11.83
C ASP A 43 -1.93 14.86 11.76
N GLN A 44 -1.21 13.93 12.38
CA GLN A 44 0.24 13.79 12.18
C GLN A 44 0.58 12.80 11.07
N GLN A 45 1.76 12.99 10.45
CA GLN A 45 2.33 12.01 9.53
C GLN A 45 2.60 10.71 10.28
N PRO A 46 2.40 9.54 9.64
CA PRO A 46 2.80 8.27 10.23
C PRO A 46 4.23 8.31 10.74
N PRO A 47 4.56 7.63 11.85
CA PRO A 47 5.93 7.53 12.31
C PRO A 47 6.86 7.12 11.16
N ALA A 48 8.02 7.76 11.07
CA ALA A 48 8.94 7.54 9.94
C ALA A 48 9.35 6.07 9.80
N THR A 49 9.49 5.35 10.93
CA THR A 49 9.76 3.90 10.98
C THR A 49 8.65 3.11 10.29
N VAL A 50 7.38 3.40 10.60
CA VAL A 50 6.21 2.75 9.99
C VAL A 50 6.16 3.06 8.50
N ALA A 51 6.26 4.33 8.13
CA ALA A 51 6.18 4.77 6.74
C ALA A 51 7.32 4.15 5.88
N HIS A 52 8.56 4.10 6.42
CA HIS A 52 9.69 3.48 5.73
C HIS A 52 9.49 1.97 5.55
N THR A 53 9.07 1.27 6.61
CA THR A 53 8.80 -0.17 6.54
C THR A 53 7.71 -0.50 5.51
N LEU A 54 6.62 0.27 5.48
CA LEU A 54 5.54 0.09 4.51
C LEU A 54 5.99 0.43 3.08
N ALA A 55 6.89 1.42 2.90
CA ALA A 55 7.48 1.71 1.60
C ALA A 55 8.36 0.56 1.09
N VAL A 56 9.17 -0.04 1.97
CA VAL A 56 9.98 -1.22 1.66
C VAL A 56 9.08 -2.41 1.31
N ALA A 57 8.05 -2.70 2.11
CA ALA A 57 7.10 -3.77 1.81
C ALA A 57 6.42 -3.56 0.45
N ALA A 58 5.96 -2.34 0.14
CA ALA A 58 5.34 -2.00 -1.14
C ALA A 58 6.31 -2.12 -2.32
N GLY A 59 7.56 -1.70 -2.14
CA GLY A 59 8.57 -1.74 -3.20
C GLY A 59 9.07 -3.15 -3.50
N TYR A 60 9.19 -4.01 -2.49
CA TYR A 60 9.61 -5.40 -2.67
C TYR A 60 8.45 -6.36 -2.98
N ALA A 61 7.20 -5.91 -2.92
CA ALA A 61 6.04 -6.70 -3.35
C ALA A 61 6.09 -7.14 -4.83
N TYR A 62 7.00 -6.59 -5.63
CA TYR A 62 7.29 -7.04 -7.00
C TYR A 62 8.13 -8.32 -7.07
N SER A 63 8.66 -8.78 -5.94
CA SER A 63 9.48 -9.98 -5.80
C SER A 63 8.66 -11.16 -5.27
N ASP A 64 9.31 -12.31 -5.12
CA ASP A 64 8.72 -13.51 -4.50
C ASP A 64 8.63 -13.40 -2.96
N ALA A 65 7.88 -14.32 -2.34
CA ALA A 65 7.67 -14.36 -0.89
C ALA A 65 8.98 -14.42 -0.10
N ASN A 66 9.98 -15.15 -0.59
CA ASN A 66 11.26 -15.29 0.10
C ASN A 66 12.01 -13.96 0.12
N THR A 67 12.05 -13.25 -1.01
CA THR A 67 12.69 -11.94 -1.10
C THR A 67 11.99 -10.92 -0.21
N VAL A 68 10.66 -10.86 -0.23
CA VAL A 68 9.89 -9.97 0.64
C VAL A 68 10.15 -10.27 2.12
N SER A 69 10.06 -11.55 2.51
CA SER A 69 10.33 -12.02 3.88
C SER A 69 11.73 -11.61 4.34
N MET A 70 12.75 -11.87 3.52
CA MET A 70 14.13 -11.52 3.81
C MET A 70 14.34 -10.00 3.98
N MET A 71 13.70 -9.18 3.13
CA MET A 71 13.84 -7.73 3.21
C MET A 71 13.18 -7.18 4.48
N LEU A 72 12.01 -7.71 4.86
CA LEU A 72 11.35 -7.30 6.10
C LEU A 72 12.12 -7.79 7.35
N ALA A 73 12.78 -8.95 7.29
CA ALA A 73 13.69 -9.40 8.34
C ALA A 73 14.87 -8.42 8.52
N ARG A 74 15.47 -7.92 7.43
CA ARG A 74 16.52 -6.89 7.47
C ARG A 74 16.02 -5.58 8.06
N MET A 75 14.75 -5.23 7.85
CA MET A 75 14.14 -4.07 8.48
C MET A 75 14.01 -4.22 10.01
N GLY A 76 13.81 -5.45 10.51
CA GLY A 76 13.65 -5.77 11.93
C GLY A 76 12.53 -6.76 12.24
N LEU A 77 11.73 -7.18 11.23
CA LEU A 77 10.76 -8.27 11.38
C LEU A 77 11.46 -9.62 11.14
N GLN A 78 12.31 -10.02 12.10
CA GLN A 78 13.04 -11.28 12.04
C GLN A 78 12.07 -12.47 12.12
N ASP A 79 12.43 -13.58 11.49
CA ASP A 79 11.64 -14.82 11.51
C ASP A 79 10.16 -14.63 11.11
N ASN A 80 9.87 -13.60 10.31
CA ASN A 80 8.51 -13.32 9.84
C ASN A 80 8.00 -14.42 8.92
N HIS A 81 6.69 -14.63 8.93
CA HIS A 81 5.98 -15.52 8.04
C HIS A 81 5.41 -14.74 6.86
N CYS A 82 5.78 -15.09 5.64
CA CYS A 82 5.31 -14.39 4.43
C CYS A 82 4.52 -15.34 3.54
N LEU A 83 3.24 -15.01 3.35
CA LEU A 83 2.33 -15.69 2.41
C LEU A 83 2.19 -14.81 1.18
N GLN A 84 2.50 -15.35 0.00
CA GLN A 84 2.20 -14.74 -1.29
C GLN A 84 0.99 -15.42 -1.93
N VAL A 85 0.03 -14.62 -2.34
CA VAL A 85 -1.18 -15.05 -3.05
C VAL A 85 -1.18 -14.44 -4.44
N ASP A 86 -1.10 -15.27 -5.48
CA ASP A 86 -1.14 -14.85 -6.87
C ASP A 86 -2.42 -15.32 -7.55
N MET A 87 -3.05 -14.42 -8.30
CA MET A 87 -4.15 -14.72 -9.17
C MET A 87 -3.91 -14.11 -10.55
N SER A 88 -3.87 -14.94 -11.57
CA SER A 88 -3.77 -14.50 -12.96
C SER A 88 -4.91 -15.11 -13.78
N VAL A 89 -5.66 -14.25 -14.46
CA VAL A 89 -6.71 -14.63 -15.41
C VAL A 89 -6.57 -13.72 -16.63
N ASP A 90 -5.82 -14.18 -17.64
CA ASP A 90 -5.47 -13.34 -18.79
C ASP A 90 -6.70 -12.86 -19.57
N ALA A 91 -7.72 -13.71 -19.71
CA ALA A 91 -8.97 -13.35 -20.38
C ALA A 91 -9.75 -12.19 -19.71
N MET A 92 -9.44 -11.88 -18.44
CA MET A 92 -10.06 -10.81 -17.66
C MET A 92 -9.08 -9.68 -17.31
N PHE A 93 -7.86 -9.73 -17.84
CA PHE A 93 -6.76 -8.80 -17.50
C PHE A 93 -6.48 -8.70 -15.98
N ILE A 94 -6.75 -9.79 -15.25
CA ILE A 94 -6.49 -9.87 -13.82
C ILE A 94 -5.07 -10.42 -13.61
N ARG A 95 -4.24 -9.64 -12.92
CA ARG A 95 -2.92 -10.05 -12.42
C ARG A 95 -2.73 -9.44 -11.04
N SER A 96 -3.21 -10.14 -10.03
CA SER A 96 -3.21 -9.68 -8.65
C SER A 96 -2.24 -10.50 -7.82
N THR A 97 -1.32 -9.84 -7.15
CA THR A 97 -0.41 -10.43 -6.18
C THR A 97 -0.56 -9.69 -4.86
N ALA A 98 -0.72 -10.43 -3.78
CA ALA A 98 -0.74 -9.92 -2.42
C ALA A 98 0.26 -10.68 -1.54
N HIS A 99 1.00 -9.97 -0.71
CA HIS A 99 1.87 -10.55 0.32
C HIS A 99 1.29 -10.22 1.69
N LEU A 100 1.15 -11.24 2.54
CA LEU A 100 0.83 -11.07 3.96
C LEU A 100 2.09 -11.42 4.76
N ILE A 101 2.65 -10.43 5.43
CA ILE A 101 3.86 -10.57 6.23
C ILE A 101 3.45 -10.47 7.70
N GLN A 102 3.58 -11.57 8.45
CA GLN A 102 3.24 -11.67 9.86
C GLN A 102 4.53 -11.69 10.70
N SER A 103 4.57 -10.91 11.78
CA SER A 103 5.68 -10.94 12.74
C SER A 103 5.84 -12.32 13.39
N SER A 104 7.03 -12.59 13.89
CA SER A 104 7.36 -13.89 14.51
C SER A 104 6.50 -14.21 15.72
N ASP A 105 6.07 -13.20 16.48
CA ASP A 105 5.18 -13.35 17.63
C ASP A 105 3.68 -13.47 17.23
N GLY A 106 3.35 -13.12 15.97
CA GLY A 106 1.99 -13.15 15.41
C GLY A 106 1.23 -11.83 15.48
N SER A 107 1.71 -10.85 16.24
CA SER A 107 0.93 -9.65 16.61
C SER A 107 0.75 -8.63 15.50
N VAL A 108 1.70 -8.54 14.57
CA VAL A 108 1.69 -7.57 13.46
C VAL A 108 1.52 -8.28 12.12
N VAL A 109 0.62 -7.78 11.30
CA VAL A 109 0.48 -8.20 9.90
C VAL A 109 0.57 -6.99 8.97
N ILE A 110 1.37 -7.11 7.93
CA ILE A 110 1.44 -6.16 6.81
C ILE A 110 0.88 -6.84 5.57
N LEU A 111 -0.17 -6.27 4.98
CA LEU A 111 -0.71 -6.68 3.69
C LEU A 111 -0.18 -5.74 2.61
N ALA A 112 0.71 -6.25 1.75
CA ALA A 112 1.32 -5.51 0.67
C ALA A 112 0.80 -6.01 -0.69
N TYR A 113 0.18 -5.12 -1.47
CA TYR A 113 -0.24 -5.42 -2.84
C TYR A 113 0.85 -5.04 -3.84
N ARG A 114 1.14 -5.93 -4.77
CA ARG A 114 2.02 -5.69 -5.91
C ARG A 114 1.35 -4.76 -6.92
N GLY A 115 2.12 -3.83 -7.47
CA GLY A 115 1.71 -3.04 -8.62
C GLY A 115 1.96 -3.72 -9.97
N THR A 116 1.71 -2.98 -11.03
CA THR A 116 2.01 -3.39 -12.40
C THR A 116 3.46 -3.07 -12.75
N GLU A 117 4.12 -3.93 -13.54
CA GLU A 117 5.46 -3.67 -14.05
C GLU A 117 5.52 -2.35 -14.82
N PRO A 118 6.58 -1.52 -14.66
CA PRO A 118 6.65 -0.18 -15.26
C PRO A 118 6.45 -0.14 -16.76
N THR A 119 6.88 -1.17 -17.50
CA THR A 119 6.66 -1.31 -18.94
C THR A 119 5.19 -1.51 -19.31
N ASN A 120 4.43 -2.14 -18.42
CA ASN A 120 3.01 -2.40 -18.60
C ASN A 120 2.14 -1.24 -18.09
N VAL A 121 2.67 -0.34 -17.26
CA VAL A 121 1.97 0.89 -16.85
C VAL A 121 1.65 1.75 -18.08
N VAL A 122 2.56 1.86 -19.02
CA VAL A 122 2.32 2.61 -20.27
C VAL A 122 1.21 1.95 -21.09
N ASN A 123 1.22 0.63 -21.22
CA ASN A 123 0.16 -0.10 -21.93
C ASN A 123 -1.18 0.06 -21.19
N TRP A 124 -1.16 -0.07 -19.86
CA TRP A 124 -2.35 0.17 -19.04
C TRP A 124 -2.89 1.61 -19.18
N LEU A 125 -2.03 2.59 -19.39
CA LEU A 125 -2.42 3.99 -19.66
C LEU A 125 -3.07 4.16 -21.04
N THR A 126 -2.67 3.33 -22.01
CA THR A 126 -3.12 3.44 -23.42
C THR A 126 -4.27 2.49 -23.74
N ASP A 127 -4.31 1.30 -23.13
CA ASP A 127 -5.34 0.28 -23.34
C ASP A 127 -6.52 0.44 -22.37
N ALA A 128 -6.57 1.54 -21.67
CA ALA A 128 -7.42 1.80 -20.53
C ALA A 128 -8.87 1.35 -20.73
N ASP A 129 -9.18 0.19 -20.16
CA ASP A 129 -10.53 -0.09 -19.69
C ASP A 129 -10.78 0.79 -18.44
N VAL A 130 -10.71 2.12 -18.66
CA VAL A 130 -10.92 3.18 -17.63
C VAL A 130 -12.40 3.23 -17.24
N HIS A 131 -13.20 2.29 -17.73
CA HIS A 131 -14.64 2.28 -17.45
C HIS A 131 -14.87 1.99 -15.97
N PRO A 132 -15.62 2.87 -15.29
CA PRO A 132 -16.01 2.63 -13.92
C PRO A 132 -17.10 1.56 -13.84
N ASP A 133 -16.91 0.58 -12.94
CA ASP A 133 -17.97 -0.31 -12.51
C ASP A 133 -18.75 0.35 -11.37
N LYS A 134 -20.08 0.11 -11.31
CA LYS A 134 -20.90 0.56 -10.19
C LYS A 134 -20.85 -0.47 -9.07
N ILE A 135 -20.17 -0.12 -7.99
CA ILE A 135 -19.97 -0.97 -6.83
C ILE A 135 -20.77 -0.41 -5.65
N ALA A 136 -21.50 -1.28 -4.96
CA ALA A 136 -22.28 -0.92 -3.79
C ALA A 136 -21.38 -0.96 -2.54
N PHE A 137 -21.36 0.13 -1.78
CA PHE A 137 -20.77 0.22 -0.45
C PHE A 137 -21.76 0.84 0.54
N SER A 138 -21.74 0.34 1.78
CA SER A 138 -22.53 0.85 2.90
C SER A 138 -21.63 1.63 3.83
N PHE A 139 -21.43 2.93 3.56
CA PHE A 139 -20.68 3.76 4.50
C PHE A 139 -21.49 3.98 5.77
N PRO A 140 -20.97 3.64 6.97
CA PRO A 140 -21.65 3.94 8.22
C PRO A 140 -21.97 5.45 8.28
N ARG A 141 -23.17 5.81 8.74
CA ARG A 141 -23.45 7.22 9.04
C ARG A 141 -22.61 7.61 10.24
N ASP A 142 -21.77 8.64 10.10
CA ASP A 142 -21.07 9.22 11.23
C ASP A 142 -22.11 9.69 12.27
N THR A 143 -22.31 8.89 13.30
CA THR A 143 -22.89 9.39 14.54
C THR A 143 -21.81 10.26 15.15
N LYS A 144 -22.08 11.56 15.24
CA LYS A 144 -21.22 12.62 15.76
C LYS A 144 -20.17 12.13 16.74
N ALA A 145 -18.89 12.36 16.38
CA ALA A 145 -17.74 12.34 17.27
C ALA A 145 -17.70 11.15 18.26
N ALA A 146 -17.52 9.94 17.74
CA ALA A 146 -17.01 8.87 18.56
C ALA A 146 -15.55 9.21 18.90
N ASP A 147 -15.26 9.24 20.21
CA ASP A 147 -13.92 9.39 20.78
C ASP A 147 -12.94 8.49 20.01
N PRO A 148 -11.88 9.02 19.37
CA PRO A 148 -10.93 8.21 18.62
C PRO A 148 -10.24 7.13 19.45
N ALA A 149 -10.25 7.24 20.78
CA ALA A 149 -9.80 6.20 21.71
C ALA A 149 -10.82 5.05 21.88
N LYS A 150 -12.03 5.18 21.37
CA LYS A 150 -13.07 4.16 21.37
C LYS A 150 -13.51 3.87 19.94
N SER A 151 -12.63 3.30 19.15
CA SER A 151 -12.90 2.79 17.79
C SER A 151 -13.71 1.50 17.82
N SER A 152 -14.76 1.44 18.63
CA SER A 152 -15.84 0.49 18.48
C SER A 152 -17.00 1.24 17.86
N LEU A 153 -17.36 0.93 16.62
CA LEU A 153 -18.70 1.22 16.12
C LEU A 153 -19.66 0.74 17.22
N PRO A 154 -20.63 1.59 17.64
CA PRO A 154 -21.68 1.10 18.55
C PRO A 154 -22.34 -0.10 17.88
N PRO A 155 -22.61 -1.19 18.62
CA PRO A 155 -23.24 -2.39 18.07
C PRO A 155 -24.59 -2.13 17.39
N ASP A 156 -25.16 -0.94 17.58
CA ASP A 156 -26.44 -0.49 17.05
C ASP A 156 -26.32 0.55 15.93
N ALA A 157 -25.14 0.72 15.30
CA ALA A 157 -25.02 1.59 14.13
C ALA A 157 -25.82 0.96 12.98
N GLU A 158 -27.03 1.45 12.74
CA GLU A 158 -27.83 1.06 11.55
C GLU A 158 -26.94 1.23 10.32
N ALA A 159 -26.69 0.11 9.62
CA ALA A 159 -25.98 0.15 8.35
C ALA A 159 -26.73 1.08 7.41
N ALA A 160 -26.08 2.13 6.95
CA ALA A 160 -26.68 2.99 5.94
C ALA A 160 -27.01 2.14 4.71
N PRO A 161 -28.12 2.41 3.99
CA PRO A 161 -28.45 1.65 2.80
C PRO A 161 -27.27 1.71 1.81
N ALA A 162 -26.93 0.57 1.22
CA ALA A 162 -25.85 0.47 0.25
C ALA A 162 -26.11 1.44 -0.91
N LYS A 163 -25.11 2.27 -1.21
CA LYS A 163 -25.12 3.19 -2.34
C LYS A 163 -24.09 2.73 -3.37
N SER A 164 -24.47 2.78 -4.65
CA SER A 164 -23.55 2.45 -5.75
C SER A 164 -22.65 3.64 -6.07
N TYR A 165 -21.36 3.37 -6.15
CA TYR A 165 -20.33 4.31 -6.52
C TYR A 165 -19.59 3.83 -7.77
N ALA A 166 -19.12 4.77 -8.59
CA ALA A 166 -18.29 4.46 -9.74
C ALA A 166 -16.85 4.22 -9.26
N ILE A 167 -16.35 3.00 -9.44
CA ILE A 167 -15.00 2.55 -9.05
C ILE A 167 -14.28 2.04 -10.29
N HIS A 168 -12.98 2.27 -10.41
CA HIS A 168 -12.19 1.73 -11.50
C HIS A 168 -12.28 0.21 -11.55
N ALA A 169 -12.87 -0.31 -12.61
CA ALA A 169 -13.22 -1.73 -12.75
C ALA A 169 -12.00 -2.65 -12.58
N GLY A 170 -10.88 -2.32 -13.23
CA GLY A 170 -9.64 -3.09 -13.15
C GLY A 170 -9.10 -3.19 -11.73
N PHE A 171 -9.08 -2.10 -10.95
CA PHE A 171 -8.58 -2.13 -9.57
C PHE A 171 -9.47 -3.00 -8.68
N TYR A 172 -10.78 -2.84 -8.79
CA TYR A 172 -11.74 -3.60 -8.00
C TYR A 172 -11.68 -5.10 -8.31
N ARG A 173 -11.60 -5.48 -9.60
CA ARG A 173 -11.46 -6.88 -10.02
C ARG A 173 -10.18 -7.51 -9.47
N ASN A 174 -9.07 -6.78 -9.50
CA ASN A 174 -7.79 -7.26 -8.97
C ASN A 174 -7.84 -7.47 -7.44
N VAL A 175 -8.42 -6.54 -6.67
CA VAL A 175 -8.64 -6.76 -5.22
C VAL A 175 -9.52 -7.98 -4.98
N ARG A 176 -10.63 -8.09 -5.68
CA ARG A 176 -11.56 -9.24 -5.52
C ARG A 176 -10.92 -10.58 -5.84
N ALA A 177 -9.99 -10.62 -6.77
CA ALA A 177 -9.35 -11.87 -7.19
C ALA A 177 -8.59 -12.56 -6.04
N THR A 178 -7.92 -11.78 -5.19
CA THR A 178 -7.15 -12.31 -4.03
C THR A 178 -7.90 -12.20 -2.71
N ARG A 179 -9.04 -11.50 -2.67
CA ARG A 179 -9.75 -11.14 -1.44
C ARG A 179 -10.01 -12.33 -0.51
N PHE A 180 -10.56 -13.41 -1.02
CA PHE A 180 -10.93 -14.55 -0.15
C PHE A 180 -9.70 -15.20 0.51
N ALA A 181 -8.62 -15.38 -0.23
CA ALA A 181 -7.39 -15.94 0.34
C ALA A 181 -6.74 -14.99 1.35
N VAL A 182 -6.77 -13.69 1.07
CA VAL A 182 -6.28 -12.64 1.99
C VAL A 182 -7.09 -12.63 3.28
N ILE A 183 -8.43 -12.59 3.20
CA ILE A 183 -9.29 -12.58 4.39
C ILE A 183 -9.12 -13.85 5.21
N ALA A 184 -9.08 -15.03 4.57
CA ALA A 184 -8.84 -16.29 5.28
C ALA A 184 -7.49 -16.31 6.01
N ALA A 185 -6.44 -15.72 5.43
CA ALA A 185 -5.15 -15.59 6.09
C ALA A 185 -5.19 -14.61 7.28
N LEU A 186 -5.91 -13.49 7.15
CA LEU A 186 -6.10 -12.54 8.25
C LEU A 186 -6.92 -13.16 9.39
N GLU A 187 -7.93 -13.97 9.09
CA GLU A 187 -8.70 -14.71 10.10
C GLU A 187 -7.82 -15.70 10.87
N ARG A 188 -6.95 -16.45 10.18
CA ARG A 188 -5.96 -17.30 10.85
C ARG A 188 -5.09 -16.49 11.83
N ALA A 189 -4.62 -15.31 11.41
CA ALA A 189 -3.81 -14.46 12.28
C ALA A 189 -4.57 -13.95 13.52
N LEU A 190 -5.88 -13.72 13.42
CA LEU A 190 -6.72 -13.40 14.59
C LEU A 190 -6.81 -14.57 15.58
N ASP A 191 -6.79 -15.80 15.06
CA ASP A 191 -6.92 -17.03 15.84
C ASP A 191 -5.58 -17.56 16.36
N ARG A 192 -4.54 -16.72 16.44
CA ARG A 192 -3.18 -17.12 16.85
C ARG A 192 -2.59 -18.20 15.95
N ARG A 193 -2.92 -18.19 14.67
CA ARG A 193 -2.35 -19.09 13.68
C ARG A 193 -1.43 -18.30 12.74
N SER A 194 -0.46 -19.00 12.19
CA SER A 194 0.35 -18.43 11.11
C SER A 194 -0.51 -18.14 9.90
N VAL A 195 -0.20 -17.04 9.18
CA VAL A 195 -0.78 -16.79 7.84
C VAL A 195 -0.47 -17.92 6.86
N LEU A 196 0.57 -18.73 7.14
CA LEU A 196 0.99 -19.89 6.34
C LEU A 196 0.23 -21.17 6.67
N ASP A 197 -0.52 -21.20 7.79
CA ASP A 197 -1.17 -22.40 8.34
C ASP A 197 -2.52 -22.65 7.64
N ASP A 198 -2.48 -23.10 6.38
CA ASP A 198 -3.65 -23.36 5.55
C ASP A 198 -4.00 -24.86 5.38
N ASP A 199 -3.19 -25.75 5.97
CA ASP A 199 -3.41 -27.19 5.94
C ASP A 199 -4.00 -27.70 7.25
N PRO A 200 -5.30 -28.06 7.30
CA PRO A 200 -5.93 -28.60 8.51
C PRO A 200 -5.36 -29.95 8.95
N GLU A 201 -4.78 -30.74 8.01
CA GLU A 201 -4.22 -32.05 8.29
C GLU A 201 -2.80 -31.97 8.89
N SER A 202 -2.12 -30.85 8.67
CA SER A 202 -0.77 -30.58 9.19
C SER A 202 -0.65 -29.18 9.78
N PRO A 203 -1.37 -28.90 10.90
CA PRO A 203 -1.40 -27.56 11.47
C PRO A 203 -0.02 -27.13 11.98
N MET A 204 0.32 -25.87 11.76
CA MET A 204 1.51 -25.27 12.32
C MET A 204 1.35 -25.01 13.83
N PRO A 205 2.45 -24.92 14.59
CA PRO A 205 2.38 -24.48 15.99
C PRO A 205 1.67 -23.12 16.11
N PRO A 206 0.87 -22.90 17.16
CA PRO A 206 0.20 -21.62 17.36
C PRO A 206 1.23 -20.50 17.57
N MET A 207 0.91 -19.32 17.05
CA MET A 207 1.68 -18.11 17.27
C MET A 207 1.58 -17.68 18.74
N GLU A 208 2.56 -16.95 19.23
CA GLU A 208 2.58 -16.47 20.62
C GLU A 208 1.38 -15.54 20.91
N LYS A 209 1.07 -14.66 19.96
CA LYS A 209 0.00 -13.66 20.07
C LYS A 209 -0.98 -13.74 18.88
N PRO A 210 -2.24 -13.34 19.09
CA PRO A 210 -3.13 -13.06 17.98
C PRO A 210 -2.70 -11.78 17.28
N MET A 211 -3.14 -11.57 16.04
CA MET A 211 -2.96 -10.29 15.33
C MET A 211 -3.68 -9.16 16.10
N THR A 212 -2.92 -8.14 16.47
CA THR A 212 -3.41 -6.90 17.10
C THR A 212 -3.22 -5.68 16.22
N THR A 213 -2.39 -5.80 15.18
CA THR A 213 -2.01 -4.72 14.28
C THR A 213 -2.01 -5.18 12.83
N LEU A 214 -2.75 -4.45 12.00
CA LEU A 214 -2.82 -4.66 10.56
C LEU A 214 -2.52 -3.36 9.83
N TYR A 215 -1.53 -3.38 8.93
CA TYR A 215 -1.27 -2.31 7.97
C TYR A 215 -1.49 -2.80 6.54
N LEU A 216 -1.96 -1.88 5.69
CA LEU A 216 -2.05 -2.12 4.25
C LEU A 216 -1.06 -1.22 3.52
N THR A 217 -0.47 -1.74 2.46
CA THR A 217 0.44 -0.95 1.63
C THR A 217 0.46 -1.42 0.18
N GLY A 218 0.99 -0.57 -0.69
CA GLY A 218 1.21 -0.89 -2.09
C GLY A 218 1.74 0.30 -2.88
N HIS A 219 2.44 -0.02 -3.95
CA HIS A 219 2.98 0.95 -4.89
C HIS A 219 2.20 0.87 -6.21
N SER A 220 1.96 2.00 -6.89
CA SER A 220 1.29 2.04 -8.19
C SER A 220 -0.13 1.43 -8.11
N LEU A 221 -0.49 0.53 -9.03
CA LEU A 221 -1.73 -0.27 -8.98
C LEU A 221 -1.92 -0.94 -7.61
N GLY A 222 -0.85 -1.48 -7.02
CA GLY A 222 -0.91 -2.08 -5.67
C GLY A 222 -1.37 -1.10 -4.60
N GLY A 223 -1.01 0.18 -4.74
CA GLY A 223 -1.50 1.26 -3.87
C GLY A 223 -3.00 1.51 -4.04
N ALA A 224 -3.52 1.47 -5.26
CA ALA A 224 -4.96 1.55 -5.51
C ALA A 224 -5.72 0.36 -4.91
N MET A 225 -5.15 -0.85 -5.02
CA MET A 225 -5.70 -2.06 -4.40
C MET A 225 -5.69 -1.97 -2.88
N ALA A 226 -4.60 -1.49 -2.27
CA ALA A 226 -4.51 -1.28 -0.83
C ALA A 226 -5.55 -0.26 -0.34
N ALA A 227 -5.75 0.84 -1.08
CA ALA A 227 -6.77 1.84 -0.76
C ALA A 227 -8.19 1.26 -0.84
N LEU A 228 -8.52 0.48 -1.88
CA LEU A 228 -9.82 -0.18 -1.99
C LEU A 228 -10.04 -1.22 -0.88
N MET A 229 -9.02 -2.02 -0.55
CA MET A 229 -9.10 -2.97 0.55
C MET A 229 -9.29 -2.26 1.89
N ALA A 230 -8.64 -1.11 2.10
CA ALA A 230 -8.85 -0.27 3.29
C ALA A 230 -10.31 0.18 3.40
N VAL A 231 -10.94 0.58 2.29
CA VAL A 231 -12.38 0.91 2.27
C VAL A 231 -13.20 -0.32 2.64
N MET A 232 -12.97 -1.48 2.02
CA MET A 232 -13.71 -2.72 2.32
C MET A 232 -13.63 -3.06 3.81
N LEU A 233 -12.43 -3.05 4.40
CA LEU A 233 -12.23 -3.34 5.83
C LEU A 233 -12.94 -2.32 6.75
N SER A 234 -13.18 -1.11 6.26
CA SER A 234 -13.74 0.00 7.05
C SER A 234 -15.25 0.20 6.86
N VAL A 235 -15.87 -0.41 5.83
CA VAL A 235 -17.28 -0.15 5.51
C VAL A 235 -18.13 -1.42 5.34
N GLU A 236 -17.52 -2.59 5.09
CA GLU A 236 -18.27 -3.85 5.03
C GLU A 236 -18.50 -4.37 6.45
N PRO A 237 -19.76 -4.58 6.89
CA PRO A 237 -20.08 -4.90 8.29
C PRO A 237 -19.31 -6.11 8.84
N ASP A 238 -19.24 -7.19 8.05
CA ASP A 238 -18.52 -8.41 8.45
C ASP A 238 -17.01 -8.18 8.69
N TYR A 239 -16.40 -7.25 7.95
CA TYR A 239 -14.98 -6.94 8.10
C TYR A 239 -14.74 -5.93 9.22
N ILE A 240 -15.64 -4.98 9.41
CA ILE A 240 -15.58 -4.04 10.54
C ILE A 240 -15.58 -4.82 11.85
N GLU A 241 -16.53 -5.75 12.03
CA GLU A 241 -16.64 -6.55 13.24
C GLU A 241 -15.33 -7.29 13.57
N ARG A 242 -14.69 -7.84 12.53
CA ARG A 242 -13.49 -8.67 12.70
C ARG A 242 -12.19 -7.88 12.78
N PHE A 243 -12.03 -6.84 11.96
CA PHE A 243 -10.71 -6.23 11.72
C PHE A 243 -10.58 -4.79 12.20
N ALA A 244 -11.67 -4.06 12.49
CA ALA A 244 -11.60 -2.62 12.77
C ALA A 244 -10.65 -2.27 13.93
N ARG A 245 -10.56 -3.12 14.96
CA ARG A 245 -9.69 -2.89 16.12
C ARG A 245 -8.21 -3.04 15.80
N MET A 246 -7.87 -3.92 14.85
CA MET A 246 -6.50 -4.25 14.46
C MET A 246 -6.02 -3.37 13.32
N PHE A 247 -6.94 -2.88 12.48
CA PHE A 247 -6.59 -2.11 11.30
C PHE A 247 -6.12 -0.70 11.68
N LYS A 248 -4.83 -0.43 11.47
CA LYS A 248 -4.19 0.86 11.80
C LYS A 248 -4.22 1.85 10.64
N GLY A 249 -4.22 1.39 9.40
CA GLY A 249 -4.30 2.24 8.22
C GLY A 249 -3.62 1.68 6.98
N ALA A 250 -3.61 2.49 5.94
CA ALA A 250 -2.99 2.17 4.66
C ALA A 250 -2.03 3.28 4.21
N SER A 251 -0.82 2.89 3.81
CA SER A 251 0.14 3.79 3.16
C SER A 251 0.33 3.40 1.70
N THR A 252 0.06 4.31 0.78
CA THR A 252 0.15 4.06 -0.66
C THR A 252 1.20 4.96 -1.30
N PHE A 253 1.95 4.43 -2.25
CA PHE A 253 3.06 5.09 -2.89
C PHE A 253 2.81 5.18 -4.40
N GLY A 254 2.70 6.40 -4.94
CA GLY A 254 2.44 6.60 -6.35
C GLY A 254 1.13 6.00 -6.86
N ALA A 255 0.10 5.88 -6.01
CA ALA A 255 -1.16 5.24 -6.36
C ALA A 255 -2.02 6.13 -7.27
N PRO A 256 -2.68 5.57 -8.31
CA PRO A 256 -3.66 6.29 -9.10
C PRO A 256 -4.99 6.51 -8.33
N MET A 257 -5.87 7.34 -8.87
CA MET A 257 -7.21 7.56 -8.35
C MET A 257 -8.09 6.32 -8.53
N VAL A 258 -8.89 5.99 -7.52
CA VAL A 258 -9.60 4.69 -7.49
C VAL A 258 -11.10 4.77 -7.78
N GLY A 259 -11.73 5.92 -7.57
CA GLY A 259 -13.18 6.05 -7.74
C GLY A 259 -13.65 7.47 -7.95
N SER A 260 -14.94 7.60 -8.18
CA SER A 260 -15.59 8.89 -8.50
C SER A 260 -15.46 9.92 -7.37
N PRO A 261 -15.71 11.21 -7.67
CA PRO A 261 -15.76 12.25 -6.63
C PRO A 261 -16.76 11.92 -5.51
N GLU A 262 -17.91 11.31 -5.84
CA GLU A 262 -18.89 10.89 -4.83
C GLU A 262 -18.33 9.79 -3.92
N PHE A 263 -17.57 8.85 -4.48
CA PHE A 263 -16.87 7.82 -3.69
C PHE A 263 -15.79 8.43 -2.81
N ALA A 264 -14.96 9.29 -3.37
CA ALA A 264 -13.90 9.97 -2.64
C ALA A 264 -14.46 10.82 -1.49
N ASN A 265 -15.57 11.53 -1.72
CA ASN A 265 -16.27 12.31 -0.68
C ASN A 265 -16.86 11.42 0.41
N ALA A 266 -17.41 10.25 0.06
CA ALA A 266 -17.89 9.29 1.05
C ALA A 266 -16.75 8.73 1.90
N CYS A 267 -15.60 8.41 1.29
CA CYS A 267 -14.39 8.01 2.02
C CYS A 267 -13.85 9.14 2.92
N ALA A 268 -13.86 10.38 2.43
CA ALA A 268 -13.39 11.54 3.20
C ALA A 268 -14.31 11.88 4.39
N ALA A 269 -15.61 11.60 4.27
CA ALA A 269 -16.56 11.72 5.37
C ALA A 269 -16.37 10.64 6.46
N ASN A 270 -15.77 9.50 6.13
CA ASN A 270 -15.38 8.50 7.12
C ASN A 270 -14.09 8.95 7.82
N THR A 271 -14.19 9.29 9.11
CA THR A 271 -13.08 9.83 9.90
C THR A 271 -11.84 8.92 9.91
N PHE A 272 -12.04 7.60 9.98
CA PHE A 272 -10.93 6.65 9.97
C PHE A 272 -10.20 6.65 8.62
N LEU A 273 -10.93 6.50 7.52
CA LEU A 273 -10.34 6.51 6.16
C LEU A 273 -9.64 7.85 5.85
N HIS A 274 -10.28 8.95 6.24
CA HIS A 274 -9.71 10.28 6.03
C HIS A 274 -8.35 10.45 6.72
N ARG A 275 -8.20 9.92 7.95
CA ARG A 275 -6.98 10.08 8.75
C ARG A 275 -5.92 9.04 8.47
N ASN A 276 -6.34 7.79 8.23
CA ASN A 276 -5.45 6.64 8.24
C ASN A 276 -5.13 6.06 6.85
N VAL A 277 -5.76 6.60 5.78
CA VAL A 277 -5.28 6.35 4.42
C VAL A 277 -4.35 7.47 4.02
N VAL A 278 -3.06 7.14 3.89
CA VAL A 278 -1.99 8.09 3.59
C VAL A 278 -1.42 7.81 2.22
N ARG A 279 -1.36 8.85 1.40
CA ARG A 279 -0.87 8.79 0.03
C ARG A 279 0.43 9.56 -0.10
N TYR A 280 1.48 8.87 -0.53
CA TYR A 280 2.78 9.47 -0.81
C TYR A 280 2.93 9.71 -2.30
N VAL A 281 3.32 10.93 -2.69
CA VAL A 281 3.53 11.33 -4.09
C VAL A 281 4.94 11.92 -4.22
N TYR A 282 5.78 11.28 -5.05
CA TYR A 282 7.14 11.71 -5.24
C TYR A 282 7.26 12.63 -6.46
N ARG A 283 7.73 13.87 -6.22
CA ARG A 283 8.05 14.88 -7.24
C ARG A 283 7.00 14.98 -8.36
N LYS A 284 7.40 14.63 -9.57
CA LYS A 284 6.61 14.72 -10.79
C LYS A 284 6.02 13.37 -11.22
N ASP A 285 5.90 12.42 -10.29
CA ASP A 285 5.29 11.13 -10.60
C ASP A 285 3.93 11.34 -11.30
N LEU A 286 3.81 10.73 -12.48
CA LEU A 286 2.61 10.83 -13.32
C LEU A 286 1.43 10.05 -12.74
N VAL A 287 1.69 8.86 -12.20
CA VAL A 287 0.63 7.87 -11.92
C VAL A 287 -0.43 8.37 -10.92
N PRO A 288 -0.08 9.15 -9.87
CA PRO A 288 -1.10 9.75 -9.00
C PRO A 288 -2.06 10.73 -9.70
N HIS A 289 -1.74 11.17 -10.90
CA HIS A 289 -2.57 12.09 -11.69
C HIS A 289 -3.49 11.35 -12.69
N LEU A 290 -3.58 10.03 -12.59
CA LEU A 290 -4.37 9.17 -13.46
C LEU A 290 -5.60 8.62 -12.75
N PRO A 291 -6.70 8.32 -13.47
CA PRO A 291 -6.93 8.59 -14.88
C PRO A 291 -7.00 10.08 -15.24
N PRO A 292 -6.83 10.45 -16.53
CA PRO A 292 -6.92 11.85 -16.98
C PRO A 292 -8.30 12.48 -16.74
N SER A 293 -8.36 13.82 -16.69
CA SER A 293 -9.55 14.60 -16.33
C SER A 293 -10.68 14.62 -17.33
N ASP A 294 -10.48 14.14 -18.57
CA ASP A 294 -11.55 13.98 -19.57
C ASP A 294 -12.69 13.07 -19.10
N SER A 295 -12.40 12.28 -18.07
CA SER A 295 -13.37 11.64 -17.22
C SER A 295 -13.39 12.38 -15.88
N ASP A 296 -14.20 13.38 -15.62
CA ASP A 296 -14.50 13.90 -14.26
C ASP A 296 -14.87 12.79 -13.28
N ALA A 297 -14.50 11.57 -13.64
CA ALA A 297 -14.95 10.34 -13.08
C ALA A 297 -14.14 9.90 -11.86
N PHE A 298 -12.94 10.46 -11.60
CA PHE A 298 -12.07 9.93 -10.55
C PHE A 298 -11.46 11.01 -9.65
N GLN A 299 -11.35 10.70 -8.38
CA GLN A 299 -10.76 11.56 -7.36
C GLN A 299 -10.07 10.73 -6.28
N HIS A 300 -9.03 11.30 -5.69
CA HIS A 300 -8.39 10.72 -4.51
C HIS A 300 -9.16 10.97 -3.22
N PHE A 301 -8.92 10.10 -2.23
CA PHE A 301 -9.32 10.29 -0.84
C PHE A 301 -8.12 10.02 0.09
N GLY A 302 -8.28 10.31 1.39
CA GLY A 302 -7.22 10.21 2.38
C GLY A 302 -6.24 11.38 2.33
N ARG A 303 -5.24 11.35 3.20
CA ARG A 303 -4.25 12.42 3.34
C ARG A 303 -3.15 12.27 2.29
N GLU A 304 -2.65 13.40 1.75
CA GLU A 304 -1.56 13.40 0.79
C GLU A 304 -0.30 14.03 1.37
N TYR A 305 0.81 13.33 1.23
CA TYR A 305 2.15 13.85 1.43
C TYR A 305 2.90 13.88 0.11
N ARG A 306 3.34 15.07 -0.31
CA ARG A 306 4.10 15.25 -1.55
C ARG A 306 5.55 15.59 -1.23
N TYR A 307 6.46 14.89 -1.91
CA TYR A 307 7.90 15.12 -1.84
C TYR A 307 8.37 15.98 -3.00
N ASP A 308 9.11 17.05 -2.67
CA ASP A 308 9.91 17.81 -3.63
C ASP A 308 11.38 17.81 -3.20
N ARG A 309 11.67 18.42 -2.05
CA ARG A 309 12.94 18.37 -1.31
C ARG A 309 12.76 17.80 0.09
N ALA A 310 11.55 17.82 0.58
CA ALA A 310 11.07 17.24 1.81
C ALA A 310 9.61 16.88 1.67
N TRP A 311 9.12 15.99 2.52
CA TRP A 311 7.69 15.64 2.58
C TRP A 311 6.88 16.80 3.15
N LYS A 312 5.78 17.15 2.49
CA LYS A 312 4.84 18.19 2.89
C LYS A 312 3.43 17.64 2.82
N ASP A 313 2.62 17.93 3.83
CA ASP A 313 1.18 17.68 3.78
C ASP A 313 0.54 18.60 2.72
N THR A 314 -0.10 18.01 1.76
CA THR A 314 -0.81 18.68 0.68
C THR A 314 -2.28 18.29 0.59
N SER A 315 -2.81 17.64 1.63
CA SER A 315 -4.17 17.09 1.66
C SER A 315 -5.26 18.13 1.35
N ASN A 316 -5.03 19.40 1.67
CA ASN A 316 -5.96 20.50 1.41
C ASN A 316 -5.77 21.18 0.04
N LYS A 317 -4.83 20.69 -0.78
CA LYS A 317 -4.62 21.26 -2.12
C LYS A 317 -5.32 20.39 -3.16
N PRO A 318 -6.08 20.98 -4.09
CA PRO A 318 -6.61 20.22 -5.20
C PRO A 318 -5.44 19.61 -5.99
N ILE A 319 -5.54 18.32 -6.27
CA ILE A 319 -4.60 17.67 -7.19
C ILE A 319 -4.88 18.27 -8.56
N GLU A 320 -3.86 18.83 -9.18
CA GLU A 320 -3.94 19.15 -10.59
C GLU A 320 -4.10 17.84 -11.35
N GLN A 321 -5.34 17.56 -11.78
CA GLN A 321 -5.59 16.46 -12.69
C GLN A 321 -4.85 16.73 -14.00
N MET A 322 -4.38 15.68 -14.62
CA MET A 322 -3.76 15.79 -15.92
C MET A 322 -4.84 16.21 -16.93
N GLY A 323 -4.86 17.48 -17.31
CA GLY A 323 -5.73 17.95 -18.38
C GLY A 323 -5.25 17.38 -19.72
N ASP A 324 -6.19 16.84 -20.47
CA ASP A 324 -6.09 16.43 -21.87
C ASP A 324 -4.95 15.51 -22.34
N LEU A 325 -5.16 14.93 -23.51
CA LEU A 325 -4.30 14.05 -24.31
C LEU A 325 -2.81 14.47 -24.36
N VAL A 326 -2.52 15.76 -24.17
CA VAL A 326 -1.16 16.33 -24.18
C VAL A 326 -0.29 15.74 -23.08
N GLY A 327 -0.82 15.55 -21.87
CA GLY A 327 -0.08 14.95 -20.76
C GLY A 327 0.23 13.46 -20.97
N LEU A 328 -0.67 12.72 -21.63
CA LEU A 328 -0.46 11.33 -22.02
C LEU A 328 0.64 11.17 -23.09
N ILE A 329 0.80 12.15 -23.95
CA ILE A 329 1.86 12.17 -24.98
C ILE A 329 3.20 12.60 -24.36
N GLU A 330 3.20 13.56 -23.44
CA GLU A 330 4.42 14.04 -22.78
C GLU A 330 5.10 12.99 -21.90
N ALA A 331 4.34 12.13 -21.24
CA ALA A 331 4.88 11.17 -20.26
C ALA A 331 5.73 10.06 -20.89
N PRO A 332 5.31 9.38 -21.98
CA PRO A 332 6.15 8.45 -22.71
C PRO A 332 7.36 9.13 -23.33
N LEU A 333 7.20 10.35 -23.87
CA LEU A 333 8.29 11.15 -24.42
C LEU A 333 9.30 11.53 -23.33
N GLY A 334 8.84 11.88 -22.11
CA GLY A 334 9.69 12.14 -20.94
C GLY A 334 10.49 10.92 -20.52
N PHE A 335 9.88 9.73 -20.54
CA PHE A 335 10.57 8.47 -20.25
C PHE A 335 11.62 8.13 -21.32
N VAL A 336 11.26 8.25 -22.61
CA VAL A 336 12.21 8.06 -23.73
C VAL A 336 13.30 9.12 -23.68
N ALA A 337 12.93 10.39 -23.45
CA ALA A 337 13.89 11.51 -23.36
C ALA A 337 14.89 11.34 -22.22
N SER A 338 14.47 10.76 -21.08
CA SER A 338 15.37 10.49 -19.95
C SER A 338 16.49 9.49 -20.30
N LYS A 339 16.29 8.65 -21.31
CA LYS A 339 17.27 7.69 -21.82
C LYS A 339 18.29 8.33 -22.77
N PHE A 340 17.95 9.46 -23.36
CA PHE A 340 18.84 10.17 -24.28
C PHE A 340 19.50 11.36 -23.59
N ARG A 341 20.83 11.35 -23.52
CA ARG A 341 21.66 12.36 -22.81
C ARG A 341 21.37 13.80 -23.28
N LEU A 342 21.01 13.98 -24.55
CA LEU A 342 20.69 15.29 -25.16
C LEU A 342 19.34 15.86 -24.70
N LEU A 343 18.39 15.00 -24.28
CA LEU A 343 17.01 15.37 -23.97
C LEU A 343 16.74 15.49 -22.46
N ARG A 344 17.74 15.17 -21.62
CA ARG A 344 17.63 15.21 -20.15
C ARG A 344 17.36 16.60 -19.56
N GLY A 345 17.56 17.66 -20.34
CA GLY A 345 17.36 19.04 -19.92
C GLY A 345 15.96 19.61 -20.21
N ILE A 346 15.08 18.86 -20.87
CA ILE A 346 13.74 19.34 -21.21
C ILE A 346 12.86 19.25 -19.96
N PRO A 347 12.25 20.34 -19.48
CA PRO A 347 11.38 20.32 -18.32
C PRO A 347 10.01 19.75 -18.67
N PHE A 348 9.81 18.45 -18.53
CA PHE A 348 8.50 17.82 -18.58
C PHE A 348 7.70 18.09 -17.31
N ARG A 349 6.38 18.27 -17.44
CA ARG A 349 5.47 18.49 -16.31
C ARG A 349 5.36 17.24 -15.43
N PHE A 350 5.35 16.05 -16.06
CA PHE A 350 5.25 14.75 -15.42
C PHE A 350 6.41 13.84 -15.80
N SER A 351 6.71 12.84 -14.96
CA SER A 351 7.80 11.91 -15.13
C SER A 351 7.40 10.49 -14.73
N LEU A 352 7.48 9.53 -15.65
CA LEU A 352 7.38 8.11 -15.31
C LEU A 352 8.63 7.60 -14.58
N ASN A 353 9.77 8.28 -14.74
CA ASN A 353 10.99 7.91 -14.01
C ASN A 353 10.84 8.14 -12.50
N ASP A 354 10.08 9.17 -12.11
CA ASP A 354 9.80 9.47 -10.70
C ASP A 354 8.84 8.46 -10.05
N HIS A 355 8.23 7.58 -10.86
CA HIS A 355 7.31 6.54 -10.39
C HIS A 355 8.01 5.31 -9.79
N GLY A 356 9.32 5.18 -9.92
CA GLY A 356 10.04 4.00 -9.41
C GLY A 356 9.91 3.85 -7.88
N PRO A 357 9.59 2.65 -7.34
CA PRO A 357 9.43 2.42 -5.91
C PRO A 357 10.69 2.77 -5.10
N GLN A 358 11.88 2.61 -5.69
CA GLN A 358 13.14 3.00 -5.07
C GLN A 358 13.23 4.49 -4.71
N HIS A 359 12.55 5.36 -5.46
CA HIS A 359 12.51 6.79 -5.17
C HIS A 359 11.69 7.08 -3.91
N TYR A 360 10.57 6.38 -3.75
CA TYR A 360 9.73 6.47 -2.56
C TYR A 360 10.46 5.96 -1.32
N ILE A 361 11.07 4.77 -1.39
CA ILE A 361 11.84 4.19 -0.29
C ILE A 361 12.94 5.17 0.13
N SER A 362 13.76 5.64 -0.83
CA SER A 362 14.87 6.55 -0.53
C SER A 362 14.42 7.89 0.06
N ALA A 363 13.31 8.44 -0.44
CA ALA A 363 12.81 9.73 0.04
C ALA A 363 12.16 9.66 1.43
N ILE A 364 11.68 8.48 1.83
CA ILE A 364 11.02 8.28 3.14
C ILE A 364 11.96 7.73 4.20
N THR A 365 13.15 7.22 3.80
CA THR A 365 14.17 6.76 4.74
C THR A 365 14.54 7.90 5.70
N PRO A 366 14.42 7.71 7.02
CA PRO A 366 14.78 8.74 7.98
C PRO A 366 16.27 9.11 7.92
N ASP A 367 16.60 10.34 8.26
CA ASP A 367 17.99 10.80 8.35
C ASP A 367 18.80 9.91 9.30
N LYS A 368 20.00 9.54 8.87
CA LYS A 368 20.96 8.70 9.61
C LYS A 368 20.52 7.25 9.85
N VAL A 369 19.38 6.83 9.29
CA VAL A 369 18.99 5.43 9.28
C VAL A 369 19.67 4.77 8.08
N PRO A 370 20.37 3.62 8.24
CA PRO A 370 20.88 2.86 7.11
C PRO A 370 19.69 2.37 6.26
N ASN A 371 19.91 2.21 4.96
CA ASN A 371 18.90 1.58 4.14
C ASN A 371 18.79 0.08 4.46
N GLU A 372 17.81 -0.58 3.86
CA GLU A 372 17.52 -2.01 4.07
C GLU A 372 18.67 -2.95 3.63
N PHE A 373 19.65 -2.44 2.89
CA PHE A 373 20.88 -3.16 2.52
C PHE A 373 22.04 -2.91 3.49
N GLY A 374 21.88 -1.99 4.44
CA GLY A 374 22.90 -1.60 5.39
C GLY A 374 23.78 -0.45 4.92
N ASP A 375 23.54 0.12 3.74
CA ASP A 375 24.28 1.28 3.24
C ASP A 375 23.67 2.57 3.77
N ALA A 376 24.46 3.42 4.42
CA ALA A 376 23.97 4.69 4.97
C ALA A 376 23.55 5.71 3.89
N TYR A 377 24.01 5.56 2.64
CA TYR A 377 23.76 6.53 1.57
C TYR A 377 23.74 5.86 0.20
N LEU A 378 22.57 5.52 -0.30
CA LEU A 378 22.41 5.09 -1.69
C LEU A 378 22.22 6.26 -2.67
N ILE A 379 21.86 7.43 -2.17
CA ILE A 379 21.71 8.62 -2.99
C ILE A 379 22.56 9.72 -2.39
N PRO A 380 23.57 10.26 -3.13
CA PRO A 380 24.27 11.45 -2.71
C PRO A 380 23.22 12.57 -2.53
N ALA A 381 23.27 13.26 -1.40
CA ALA A 381 22.54 14.50 -1.22
C ALA A 381 22.89 15.43 -2.41
N ARG A 382 21.93 15.68 -3.29
CA ARG A 382 22.06 16.64 -4.40
C ARG A 382 21.60 18.01 -3.94
#